data_b2fc182dca666ea1f6b6c57d5067010f
#
_entry.id   b2fc182dca666ea1f6b6c57d5067010f
#
_cell.length_a   1.000
_cell.length_b   1.000
_cell.length_c   1.000
_cell.angle_alpha   90.00
_cell.angle_beta   90.00
_cell.angle_gamma   90.00
#
_symmetry.space_group_name_H-M   'P 1'
#
loop_
_entity.id
_entity.type
_entity.pdbx_description
1 polymer ?
#
loop_
_entity_poly.entity_id
_entity_poly.type
_entity_poly.pdbx_seq_one_letter_code
_entity_poly.pdbx_strand_id
1 'polypeptide(L)'
;MAISTFPSFAAQADYSLLKALRADPDATDDGMDHRPRPVFSGHYVPVRPTPIPQSQYVAHSQTLFAELGLNDELARDPSFQGLFSGDISVATDAMRPWGWATGYALSIYGTEYIQQCPFGTGNGYGDGRAMSVFEGVFLGRRWEMQLKGGGPTPYCRGADGRAVLRSSVREFLAQEFMQALGVPSSRSLTLYVSHQEKVRRPWYSENSRSFEPDVMADNAAAISTRVAPSFLRVGQIELFARRVRAKAHPQAMEELTLIVEHLIDRNYRDEIDPALPFAEQVVELARLFRGRLTALVAHWMRVGYCQGNFNS
;
A
#
# COMPACT_ATOMS: atom_id res chain seq x y z
N MET A 1 10.72 26.51 4.54
CA MET A 1 9.35 26.96 4.19
C MET A 1 8.50 25.73 3.94
N ALA A 2 7.22 25.76 4.34
CA ALA A 2 6.33 24.66 4.06
C ALA A 2 6.01 24.55 2.56
N ILE A 3 5.84 23.33 2.06
CA ILE A 3 5.45 23.03 0.69
C ILE A 3 3.97 23.41 0.53
N SER A 4 3.69 24.41 -0.31
CA SER A 4 2.34 24.99 -0.46
C SER A 4 1.74 24.85 -1.85
N THR A 5 2.49 24.30 -2.82
CA THR A 5 2.02 24.12 -4.19
C THR A 5 2.24 22.69 -4.67
N PHE A 6 1.37 22.22 -5.56
CA PHE A 6 1.51 20.88 -6.14
C PHE A 6 2.82 20.66 -6.88
N PRO A 7 3.36 21.61 -7.71
CA PRO A 7 4.67 21.45 -8.32
C PRO A 7 5.82 21.31 -7.29
N SER A 8 5.75 22.02 -6.17
CA SER A 8 6.77 21.90 -5.11
C SER A 8 6.66 20.55 -4.37
N PHE A 9 5.46 20.00 -4.23
CA PHE A 9 5.24 18.65 -3.75
C PHE A 9 5.78 17.60 -4.73
N ALA A 10 5.44 17.73 -6.01
CA ALA A 10 5.90 16.84 -7.07
C ALA A 10 7.43 16.77 -7.19
N ALA A 11 8.11 17.91 -6.96
CA ALA A 11 9.58 18.00 -6.97
C ALA A 11 10.26 17.16 -5.87
N GLN A 12 9.53 16.67 -4.85
CA GLN A 12 10.07 15.77 -3.83
C GLN A 12 10.12 14.30 -4.30
N ALA A 13 9.62 14.00 -5.51
CA ALA A 13 9.53 12.64 -6.04
C ALA A 13 10.89 11.96 -6.14
N ASP A 14 11.02 10.78 -5.55
CA ASP A 14 12.20 9.91 -5.68
C ASP A 14 11.77 8.45 -5.49
N TYR A 15 11.62 7.74 -6.59
CA TYR A 15 11.08 6.39 -6.65
C TYR A 15 12.17 5.34 -6.45
N SER A 16 12.62 5.11 -5.22
CA SER A 16 13.70 4.15 -4.93
C SER A 16 13.28 2.71 -5.20
N LEU A 17 12.02 2.35 -4.91
CA LEU A 17 11.49 1.03 -5.20
C LEU A 17 11.54 0.72 -6.69
N LEU A 18 11.05 1.64 -7.52
CA LEU A 18 10.99 1.46 -8.97
C LEU A 18 12.39 1.48 -9.64
N LYS A 19 13.39 2.10 -8.98
CA LYS A 19 14.78 2.11 -9.43
C LYS A 19 15.51 0.80 -9.09
N ALA A 20 15.20 0.23 -7.92
CA ALA A 20 15.91 -0.95 -7.38
C ALA A 20 15.28 -2.26 -7.83
N LEU A 21 13.97 -2.29 -8.06
CA LEU A 21 13.21 -3.51 -8.34
C LEU A 21 12.70 -3.55 -9.79
N ARG A 22 12.25 -4.71 -10.22
CA ARG A 22 11.81 -4.96 -11.60
C ARG A 22 10.29 -4.98 -11.71
N ALA A 23 9.76 -4.39 -12.77
CA ALA A 23 8.36 -4.55 -13.14
C ALA A 23 8.09 -6.01 -13.55
N ASP A 24 6.82 -6.40 -13.46
CA ASP A 24 6.32 -7.61 -14.10
C ASP A 24 6.52 -7.51 -15.63
N PRO A 25 7.20 -8.49 -16.26
CA PRO A 25 7.50 -8.46 -17.70
C PRO A 25 6.24 -8.55 -18.58
N ASP A 26 5.12 -9.05 -18.04
CA ASP A 26 3.84 -9.15 -18.74
C ASP A 26 2.95 -7.90 -18.56
N ALA A 27 3.43 -6.91 -17.80
CA ALA A 27 2.70 -5.67 -17.57
C ALA A 27 2.71 -4.77 -18.82
N THR A 28 1.65 -3.98 -19.01
CA THR A 28 1.64 -2.92 -20.04
C THR A 28 2.38 -1.68 -19.54
N ASP A 29 3.15 -1.04 -20.41
CA ASP A 29 3.94 0.15 -20.06
C ASP A 29 3.08 1.36 -19.68
N ASP A 30 1.82 1.37 -20.12
CA ASP A 30 0.87 2.45 -19.86
C ASP A 30 0.12 2.29 -18.52
N GLY A 31 0.25 1.13 -17.86
CA GLY A 31 -0.44 0.83 -16.60
C GLY A 31 -1.94 0.62 -16.72
N MET A 32 -2.45 0.37 -17.93
CA MET A 32 -3.90 0.22 -18.19
C MET A 32 -4.40 -1.22 -18.08
N ASP A 33 -3.54 -2.22 -17.89
CA ASP A 33 -3.98 -3.60 -17.68
C ASP A 33 -4.46 -3.80 -16.24
N HIS A 34 -5.78 -3.67 -16.04
CA HIS A 34 -6.44 -3.87 -14.76
C HIS A 34 -7.08 -5.26 -14.63
N ARG A 35 -6.96 -6.12 -15.65
CA ARG A 35 -7.62 -7.44 -15.64
C ARG A 35 -6.98 -8.33 -14.58
N PRO A 36 -7.79 -9.05 -13.79
CA PRO A 36 -7.28 -10.06 -12.87
C PRO A 36 -6.48 -11.12 -13.63
N ARG A 37 -5.24 -11.31 -13.25
CA ARG A 37 -4.36 -12.32 -13.82
C ARG A 37 -3.29 -12.79 -12.82
N PRO A 38 -2.71 -13.98 -13.03
CA PRO A 38 -1.51 -14.38 -12.31
C PRO A 38 -0.33 -13.46 -12.65
N VAL A 39 0.54 -13.22 -11.68
CA VAL A 39 1.80 -12.51 -11.86
C VAL A 39 2.92 -13.45 -11.41
N PHE A 40 3.69 -13.96 -12.36
CA PHE A 40 4.67 -15.03 -12.11
C PHE A 40 6.09 -14.52 -11.84
N SER A 41 6.39 -13.30 -12.26
CA SER A 41 7.71 -12.68 -12.19
C SER A 41 7.57 -11.18 -11.94
N GLY A 42 8.66 -10.51 -11.56
CA GLY A 42 8.66 -9.09 -11.22
C GLY A 42 8.18 -8.80 -9.79
N HIS A 43 8.50 -7.62 -9.32
CA HIS A 43 8.25 -7.16 -7.94
C HIS A 43 7.02 -6.26 -7.85
N TYR A 44 6.68 -5.60 -8.93
CA TYR A 44 5.52 -4.72 -9.01
C TYR A 44 4.90 -4.72 -10.40
N VAL A 45 3.64 -4.35 -10.46
CA VAL A 45 2.91 -4.15 -11.71
C VAL A 45 2.62 -2.66 -11.83
N PRO A 46 3.04 -1.97 -12.91
CA PRO A 46 2.57 -0.62 -13.20
C PRO A 46 1.05 -0.61 -13.36
N VAL A 47 0.37 0.29 -12.65
CA VAL A 47 -1.10 0.43 -12.73
C VAL A 47 -1.49 1.88 -12.63
N ARG A 48 -2.47 2.29 -13.43
CA ARG A 48 -3.09 3.61 -13.28
C ARG A 48 -4.29 3.51 -12.34
N PRO A 49 -4.39 4.41 -11.35
CA PRO A 49 -5.61 4.52 -10.57
C PRO A 49 -6.81 4.86 -11.47
N THR A 50 -7.97 4.43 -11.06
CA THR A 50 -9.24 4.86 -11.64
C THR A 50 -9.82 5.98 -10.80
N PRO A 51 -9.95 7.21 -11.31
CA PRO A 51 -10.47 8.34 -10.53
C PRO A 51 -11.87 8.08 -10.00
N ILE A 52 -12.17 8.58 -8.80
CA ILE A 52 -13.54 8.71 -8.34
C ILE A 52 -14.12 10.01 -8.91
N PRO A 53 -15.30 9.99 -9.57
CA PRO A 53 -15.86 11.17 -10.22
C PRO A 53 -16.26 12.21 -9.18
N GLN A 54 -16.06 13.48 -9.53
CA GLN A 54 -16.39 14.64 -8.67
C GLN A 54 -15.97 14.43 -7.22
N SER A 55 -14.70 14.10 -7.03
CA SER A 55 -14.12 13.89 -5.70
C SER A 55 -14.30 15.14 -4.81
N GLN A 56 -14.71 14.91 -3.57
CA GLN A 56 -14.87 15.94 -2.57
C GLN A 56 -13.95 15.67 -1.39
N TYR A 57 -13.36 16.72 -0.86
CA TYR A 57 -12.53 16.66 0.34
C TYR A 57 -13.38 16.26 1.56
N VAL A 58 -12.84 15.32 2.36
CA VAL A 58 -13.41 14.92 3.65
C VAL A 58 -12.48 15.31 4.78
N ALA A 59 -11.22 14.88 4.73
CA ALA A 59 -10.25 15.12 5.79
C ALA A 59 -8.80 14.99 5.28
N HIS A 60 -7.87 15.59 6.02
CA HIS A 60 -6.45 15.29 5.98
C HIS A 60 -5.86 15.27 7.39
N SER A 61 -4.71 14.64 7.57
CA SER A 61 -4.01 14.65 8.85
C SER A 61 -3.10 15.86 8.96
N GLN A 62 -3.51 16.86 9.73
CA GLN A 62 -2.70 18.07 9.99
C GLN A 62 -1.34 17.71 10.60
N THR A 63 -1.31 16.74 11.50
CA THR A 63 -0.06 16.29 12.13
C THR A 63 0.89 15.65 11.14
N LEU A 64 0.38 14.86 10.19
CA LEU A 64 1.20 14.28 9.13
C LEU A 64 1.64 15.33 8.11
N PHE A 65 0.77 16.29 7.75
CA PHE A 65 1.14 17.41 6.91
C PHE A 65 2.29 18.20 7.52
N ALA A 66 2.22 18.52 8.81
CA ALA A 66 3.33 19.17 9.53
C ALA A 66 4.61 18.31 9.52
N GLU A 67 4.50 17.00 9.74
CA GLU A 67 5.63 16.06 9.71
C GLU A 67 6.31 15.98 8.33
N LEU A 68 5.53 16.11 7.25
CA LEU A 68 6.01 16.17 5.88
C LEU A 68 6.45 17.57 5.43
N GLY A 69 6.21 18.60 6.23
CA GLY A 69 6.45 19.99 5.86
C GLY A 69 5.49 20.53 4.80
N LEU A 70 4.26 20.00 4.75
CA LEU A 70 3.20 20.44 3.84
C LEU A 70 2.33 21.53 4.49
N ASN A 71 1.82 22.45 3.67
CA ASN A 71 0.79 23.38 4.07
C ASN A 71 -0.61 22.71 3.99
N ASP A 72 -1.46 22.91 4.98
CA ASP A 72 -2.80 22.31 5.06
C ASP A 72 -3.70 22.66 3.86
N GLU A 73 -3.53 23.83 3.26
CA GLU A 73 -4.29 24.26 2.08
C GLU A 73 -4.04 23.36 0.87
N LEU A 74 -2.87 22.71 0.80
CA LEU A 74 -2.53 21.77 -0.27
C LEU A 74 -3.54 20.61 -0.36
N ALA A 75 -4.16 20.21 0.75
CA ALA A 75 -5.17 19.15 0.75
C ALA A 75 -6.43 19.49 -0.10
N ARG A 76 -6.62 20.76 -0.45
CA ARG A 76 -7.69 21.25 -1.31
C ARG A 76 -7.21 21.80 -2.65
N ASP A 77 -5.90 21.76 -2.91
CA ASP A 77 -5.35 22.08 -4.23
C ASP A 77 -5.92 21.10 -5.27
N PRO A 78 -6.45 21.57 -6.40
CA PRO A 78 -7.11 20.69 -7.38
C PRO A 78 -6.22 19.56 -7.91
N SER A 79 -4.93 19.81 -8.14
CA SER A 79 -3.99 18.80 -8.63
C SER A 79 -3.61 17.80 -7.56
N PHE A 80 -3.43 18.26 -6.32
CA PHE A 80 -3.17 17.40 -5.17
C PHE A 80 -4.40 16.50 -4.89
N GLN A 81 -5.59 17.10 -4.86
CA GLN A 81 -6.85 16.35 -4.75
C GLN A 81 -7.01 15.36 -5.90
N GLY A 82 -6.73 15.78 -7.15
CA GLY A 82 -6.76 14.92 -8.33
C GLY A 82 -5.90 13.68 -8.12
N LEU A 83 -4.61 13.85 -7.84
CA LEU A 83 -3.68 12.74 -7.61
C LEU A 83 -4.20 11.74 -6.55
N PHE A 84 -4.60 12.25 -5.40
CA PHE A 84 -5.00 11.43 -4.27
C PHE A 84 -6.48 10.99 -4.28
N SER A 85 -7.22 11.40 -5.30
CA SER A 85 -8.53 10.83 -5.66
C SER A 85 -8.48 9.93 -6.91
N GLY A 86 -7.28 9.59 -7.37
CA GLY A 86 -7.02 8.61 -8.42
C GLY A 86 -6.81 9.17 -9.81
N ASP A 87 -6.80 10.48 -10.00
CA ASP A 87 -6.49 11.10 -11.29
C ASP A 87 -4.97 11.33 -11.45
N ILE A 88 -4.29 10.33 -11.99
CA ILE A 88 -2.84 10.41 -12.24
C ILE A 88 -2.50 11.31 -13.43
N SER A 89 -3.48 11.80 -14.20
CA SER A 89 -3.23 12.72 -15.32
C SER A 89 -2.69 14.08 -14.88
N VAL A 90 -2.85 14.42 -13.59
CA VAL A 90 -2.26 15.63 -12.99
C VAL A 90 -0.76 15.51 -12.72
N ALA A 91 -0.16 14.32 -12.92
CA ALA A 91 1.26 14.10 -12.68
C ALA A 91 2.10 15.05 -13.55
N THR A 92 3.13 15.63 -12.92
CA THR A 92 4.13 16.49 -13.61
C THR A 92 5.29 15.64 -14.13
N ASP A 93 6.19 16.26 -14.91
CA ASP A 93 7.39 15.60 -15.42
C ASP A 93 8.31 15.00 -14.33
N ALA A 94 8.22 15.53 -13.10
CA ALA A 94 8.94 14.98 -11.95
C ALA A 94 8.35 13.66 -11.44
N MET A 95 7.12 13.33 -11.84
CA MET A 95 6.36 12.18 -11.36
C MET A 95 6.25 11.06 -12.41
N ARG A 96 5.94 9.86 -11.96
CA ARG A 96 5.56 8.78 -12.86
C ARG A 96 4.10 8.96 -13.31
N PRO A 97 3.76 8.67 -14.59
CA PRO A 97 2.39 8.78 -15.11
C PRO A 97 1.51 7.58 -14.75
N TRP A 98 1.97 6.73 -13.85
CA TRP A 98 1.29 5.56 -13.31
C TRP A 98 1.76 5.28 -11.88
N GLY A 99 0.96 4.57 -11.13
CA GLY A 99 1.28 4.00 -9.84
C GLY A 99 1.71 2.54 -9.96
N TRP A 100 1.90 1.86 -8.84
CA TRP A 100 2.30 0.45 -8.83
C TRP A 100 1.55 -0.34 -7.75
N ALA A 101 1.25 -1.59 -8.09
CA ALA A 101 0.71 -2.59 -7.17
C ALA A 101 1.74 -3.69 -6.96
N THR A 102 1.79 -4.25 -5.76
CA THR A 102 2.75 -5.29 -5.40
C THR A 102 2.08 -6.63 -5.11
N GLY A 103 2.74 -7.72 -5.50
CA GLY A 103 2.34 -9.08 -5.16
C GLY A 103 2.89 -9.50 -3.80
N TYR A 104 2.13 -10.31 -3.06
CA TYR A 104 2.58 -10.93 -1.83
C TYR A 104 1.93 -12.31 -1.63
N ALA A 105 2.62 -13.23 -0.97
CA ALA A 105 2.03 -14.48 -0.56
C ALA A 105 1.15 -14.26 0.67
N LEU A 106 0.01 -14.93 0.71
CA LEU A 106 -0.83 -14.98 1.89
C LEU A 106 -0.46 -16.22 2.71
N SER A 107 -0.04 -16.01 3.95
CA SER A 107 0.27 -17.08 4.91
C SER A 107 -0.33 -16.77 6.26
N ILE A 108 -0.96 -17.76 6.86
CA ILE A 108 -1.45 -17.72 8.24
C ILE A 108 -0.86 -18.94 8.96
N TYR A 109 -0.19 -18.69 10.09
CA TYR A 109 0.46 -19.75 10.87
C TYR A 109 1.47 -20.60 10.07
N GLY A 110 2.15 -19.99 9.09
CA GLY A 110 3.10 -20.68 8.22
C GLY A 110 2.46 -21.59 7.15
N THR A 111 1.15 -21.56 6.99
CA THR A 111 0.41 -22.35 6.00
C THR A 111 0.23 -21.58 4.70
N GLU A 112 0.44 -22.24 3.57
CA GLU A 112 0.18 -21.65 2.25
C GLU A 112 -1.32 -21.63 1.92
N TYR A 113 -1.86 -20.46 1.57
CA TYR A 113 -3.27 -20.27 1.23
C TYR A 113 -3.50 -20.30 -0.28
N ILE A 114 -3.05 -21.37 -0.92
CA ILE A 114 -3.23 -21.57 -2.38
C ILE A 114 -4.72 -21.58 -2.78
N GLN A 115 -5.57 -22.16 -1.93
CA GLN A 115 -7.01 -22.29 -2.20
C GLN A 115 -7.74 -20.94 -2.31
N GLN A 116 -7.21 -19.89 -1.70
CA GLN A 116 -7.78 -18.54 -1.79
C GLN A 116 -7.28 -17.77 -3.02
N CYS A 117 -6.30 -18.29 -3.72
CA CYS A 117 -5.87 -17.73 -4.99
C CYS A 117 -6.85 -18.15 -6.09
N PRO A 118 -7.50 -17.23 -6.82
CA PRO A 118 -8.48 -17.56 -7.84
C PRO A 118 -7.90 -18.35 -9.02
N PHE A 119 -6.57 -18.36 -9.16
CA PHE A 119 -5.86 -19.07 -10.22
C PHE A 119 -5.23 -20.38 -9.76
N GLY A 120 -5.34 -20.72 -8.48
CA GLY A 120 -4.77 -21.94 -7.91
C GLY A 120 -3.23 -22.03 -7.88
N THR A 121 -2.54 -20.94 -8.15
CA THR A 121 -1.06 -20.89 -8.26
C THR A 121 -0.37 -20.33 -7.01
N GLY A 122 -1.12 -19.69 -6.09
CA GLY A 122 -0.57 -18.91 -4.99
C GLY A 122 -0.01 -17.54 -5.40
N ASN A 123 -0.07 -17.18 -6.68
CA ASN A 123 0.44 -15.90 -7.23
C ASN A 123 -0.66 -14.84 -7.45
N GLY A 124 -1.90 -15.12 -7.06
CA GLY A 124 -3.04 -14.21 -7.24
C GLY A 124 -3.24 -13.23 -6.08
N TYR A 125 -2.34 -13.19 -5.10
CA TYR A 125 -2.41 -12.27 -3.98
C TYR A 125 -1.57 -11.04 -4.22
N GLY A 126 -2.08 -9.91 -3.76
CA GLY A 126 -1.40 -8.64 -3.88
C GLY A 126 -2.35 -7.47 -3.62
N ASP A 127 -1.92 -6.29 -4.01
CA ASP A 127 -2.63 -5.04 -3.83
C ASP A 127 -3.84 -4.93 -4.78
N GLY A 128 -4.94 -5.59 -4.44
CA GLY A 128 -6.13 -5.70 -5.30
C GLY A 128 -6.97 -4.41 -5.40
N ARG A 129 -6.84 -3.49 -4.47
CA ARG A 129 -7.49 -2.16 -4.45
C ARG A 129 -6.62 -1.07 -3.86
N ALA A 130 -5.38 -1.41 -3.59
CA ALA A 130 -4.37 -0.48 -3.11
C ALA A 130 -3.29 -0.37 -4.18
N MET A 131 -2.78 0.82 -4.38
CA MET A 131 -1.67 1.07 -5.29
C MET A 131 -0.90 2.29 -4.82
N SER A 132 0.41 2.19 -4.83
CA SER A 132 1.27 3.33 -4.54
C SER A 132 1.32 4.26 -5.76
N VAL A 133 1.20 5.56 -5.53
CA VAL A 133 1.18 6.56 -6.61
C VAL A 133 2.31 7.56 -6.48
N PHE A 134 2.94 7.61 -5.33
CA PHE A 134 4.01 8.55 -5.06
C PHE A 134 5.01 7.96 -4.07
N GLU A 135 6.28 8.22 -4.29
CA GLU A 135 7.36 8.03 -3.35
C GLU A 135 8.27 9.25 -3.43
N GLY A 136 8.65 9.79 -2.27
CA GLY A 136 9.48 11.00 -2.24
C GLY A 136 10.19 11.19 -0.92
N VAL A 137 11.05 12.21 -0.87
CA VAL A 137 11.85 12.57 0.29
C VAL A 137 11.37 13.90 0.85
N PHE A 138 10.82 13.89 2.06
CA PHE A 138 10.32 15.07 2.76
C PHE A 138 11.13 15.27 4.05
N LEU A 139 11.69 16.44 4.23
CA LEU A 139 12.53 16.80 5.39
C LEU A 139 13.62 15.74 5.70
N GLY A 140 14.24 15.20 4.65
CA GLY A 140 15.30 14.19 4.76
C GLY A 140 14.82 12.77 5.02
N ARG A 141 13.50 12.52 5.12
CA ARG A 141 12.92 11.19 5.33
C ARG A 141 12.13 10.74 4.11
N ARG A 142 12.26 9.48 3.75
CA ARG A 142 11.57 8.86 2.62
C ARG A 142 10.17 8.38 3.04
N TRP A 143 9.20 8.63 2.16
CA TRP A 143 7.81 8.27 2.35
C TRP A 143 7.22 7.72 1.06
N GLU A 144 6.40 6.70 1.19
CA GLU A 144 5.60 6.11 0.12
C GLU A 144 4.12 6.41 0.39
N MET A 145 3.38 6.80 -0.66
CA MET A 145 1.98 7.20 -0.58
C MET A 145 1.13 6.24 -1.42
N GLN A 146 0.23 5.54 -0.74
CA GLN A 146 -0.55 4.46 -1.33
C GLN A 146 -2.04 4.76 -1.24
N LEU A 147 -2.72 4.79 -2.38
CA LEU A 147 -4.17 4.87 -2.45
C LEU A 147 -4.82 3.57 -2.02
N LYS A 148 -5.92 3.65 -1.28
CA LYS A 148 -6.82 2.52 -1.01
C LYS A 148 -8.21 2.85 -1.51
N GLY A 149 -8.69 2.04 -2.45
CA GLY A 149 -9.91 2.29 -3.21
C GLY A 149 -9.66 2.91 -4.58
N GLY A 150 -8.41 2.92 -5.05
CA GLY A 150 -7.98 3.54 -6.31
C GLY A 150 -8.43 2.80 -7.58
N GLY A 151 -9.29 1.79 -7.48
CA GLY A 151 -9.75 0.98 -8.60
C GLY A 151 -9.08 -0.39 -8.69
N PRO A 152 -9.40 -1.17 -9.72
CA PRO A 152 -8.89 -2.53 -9.88
C PRO A 152 -7.39 -2.53 -10.25
N THR A 153 -6.75 -3.65 -9.91
CA THR A 153 -5.38 -4.00 -10.29
C THR A 153 -5.38 -5.45 -10.76
N PRO A 154 -4.29 -5.98 -11.31
CA PRO A 154 -4.20 -7.42 -11.63
C PRO A 154 -4.49 -8.35 -10.45
N TYR A 155 -4.36 -7.88 -9.22
CA TYR A 155 -4.61 -8.64 -7.99
C TYR A 155 -6.04 -8.49 -7.44
N CYS A 156 -6.95 -7.80 -8.11
CA CYS A 156 -8.30 -7.50 -7.57
C CYS A 156 -9.24 -8.72 -7.51
N ARG A 157 -8.89 -9.85 -8.09
CA ARG A 157 -9.64 -11.11 -8.03
C ARG A 157 -11.12 -10.97 -8.44
N GLY A 158 -11.40 -10.14 -9.46
CA GLY A 158 -12.76 -9.86 -9.91
C GLY A 158 -13.53 -8.83 -9.08
N ALA A 159 -12.93 -8.25 -8.05
CA ALA A 159 -13.52 -7.16 -7.29
C ALA A 159 -13.36 -5.81 -8.01
N ASP A 160 -14.18 -4.83 -7.63
CA ASP A 160 -14.20 -3.49 -8.25
C ASP A 160 -13.01 -2.59 -7.88
N GLY A 161 -12.17 -3.02 -6.96
CA GLY A 161 -11.03 -2.22 -6.49
C GLY A 161 -11.40 -0.97 -5.68
N ARG A 162 -12.68 -0.78 -5.32
CA ARG A 162 -13.16 0.40 -4.58
C ARG A 162 -13.20 0.20 -3.06
N ALA A 163 -13.04 1.29 -2.35
CA ALA A 163 -13.36 1.41 -0.95
C ALA A 163 -14.62 2.28 -0.77
N VAL A 164 -15.29 2.15 0.37
CA VAL A 164 -16.48 2.94 0.71
C VAL A 164 -16.16 3.90 1.86
N LEU A 165 -16.85 5.04 1.88
CA LEU A 165 -16.59 6.14 2.83
C LEU A 165 -16.51 5.65 4.28
N ARG A 166 -17.48 4.86 4.76
CA ARG A 166 -17.51 4.38 6.16
C ARG A 166 -16.28 3.60 6.58
N SER A 167 -15.76 2.72 5.68
CA SER A 167 -14.57 1.94 5.97
C SER A 167 -13.30 2.78 5.87
N SER A 168 -13.28 3.75 4.95
CA SER A 168 -12.16 4.66 4.75
C SER A 168 -12.02 5.63 5.93
N VAL A 169 -13.13 6.14 6.48
CA VAL A 169 -13.14 6.94 7.71
C VAL A 169 -12.60 6.14 8.90
N ARG A 170 -13.03 4.87 9.05
CA ARG A 170 -12.52 4.00 10.12
C ARG A 170 -11.03 3.79 10.01
N GLU A 171 -10.53 3.53 8.81
CA GLU A 171 -9.10 3.33 8.59
C GLU A 171 -8.31 4.61 8.87
N PHE A 172 -8.78 5.74 8.36
CA PHE A 172 -8.16 7.05 8.61
C PHE A 172 -8.03 7.33 10.10
N LEU A 173 -9.12 7.22 10.84
CA LEU A 173 -9.14 7.49 12.28
C LEU A 173 -8.28 6.49 13.06
N ALA A 174 -8.33 5.20 12.72
CA ALA A 174 -7.55 4.18 13.41
C ALA A 174 -6.05 4.39 13.26
N GLN A 175 -5.57 4.75 12.08
CA GLN A 175 -4.15 5.01 11.83
C GLN A 175 -3.64 6.22 12.62
N GLU A 176 -4.34 7.34 12.55
CA GLU A 176 -3.96 8.56 13.27
C GLU A 176 -4.13 8.41 14.79
N PHE A 177 -5.12 7.65 15.24
CA PHE A 177 -5.30 7.33 16.66
C PHE A 177 -4.16 6.45 17.19
N MET A 178 -3.77 5.41 16.47
CA MET A 178 -2.63 4.58 16.85
C MET A 178 -1.34 5.39 16.92
N GLN A 179 -1.12 6.28 15.95
CA GLN A 179 0.02 7.20 15.97
C GLN A 179 -0.01 8.09 17.23
N ALA A 180 -1.16 8.67 17.56
CA ALA A 180 -1.31 9.50 18.76
C ALA A 180 -1.07 8.74 20.07
N LEU A 181 -1.32 7.42 20.08
CA LEU A 181 -1.00 6.52 21.19
C LEU A 181 0.48 6.07 21.22
N GLY A 182 1.30 6.52 20.27
CA GLY A 182 2.70 6.11 20.14
C GLY A 182 2.87 4.66 19.68
N VAL A 183 1.90 4.11 18.96
CA VAL A 183 1.98 2.77 18.33
C VAL A 183 2.46 2.94 16.90
N PRO A 184 3.56 2.31 16.48
CA PRO A 184 4.02 2.35 15.09
C PRO A 184 2.93 1.85 14.14
N SER A 185 2.55 2.68 13.18
CA SER A 185 1.50 2.40 12.19
C SER A 185 1.78 3.15 10.90
N SER A 186 1.14 2.73 9.80
CA SER A 186 1.00 3.63 8.65
C SER A 186 0.14 4.84 9.05
N ARG A 187 0.34 5.94 8.33
CA ARG A 187 -0.36 7.22 8.56
C ARG A 187 -1.46 7.41 7.50
N SER A 188 -2.37 8.29 7.78
CA SER A 188 -3.41 8.71 6.81
C SER A 188 -3.14 10.13 6.34
N LEU A 189 -2.89 10.32 5.04
CA LEU A 189 -2.64 11.66 4.47
C LEU A 189 -3.95 12.39 4.22
N THR A 190 -4.79 11.82 3.35
CA THR A 190 -6.05 12.43 2.89
C THR A 190 -7.16 11.40 2.78
N LEU A 191 -8.38 11.88 2.80
CA LEU A 191 -9.61 11.15 2.51
C LEU A 191 -10.48 11.99 1.59
N TYR A 192 -10.80 11.42 0.42
CA TYR A 192 -11.73 12.00 -0.56
C TYR A 192 -12.89 11.04 -0.81
N VAL A 193 -14.05 11.60 -1.14
CA VAL A 193 -15.29 10.85 -1.41
C VAL A 193 -15.92 11.26 -2.73
N SER A 194 -16.57 10.33 -3.43
CA SER A 194 -17.49 10.64 -4.50
C SER A 194 -18.91 10.25 -4.11
N HIS A 195 -19.83 11.22 -4.14
CA HIS A 195 -21.26 10.95 -3.95
C HIS A 195 -21.94 10.49 -5.25
N GLN A 196 -21.29 10.62 -6.39
CA GLN A 196 -21.81 10.14 -7.67
C GLN A 196 -21.57 8.65 -7.88
N GLU A 197 -20.38 8.16 -7.53
CA GLU A 197 -20.07 6.74 -7.62
C GLU A 197 -20.58 5.99 -6.38
N LYS A 198 -21.48 5.03 -6.62
CA LYS A 198 -22.02 4.16 -5.57
C LYS A 198 -21.49 2.76 -5.74
N VAL A 199 -21.12 2.15 -4.63
CA VAL A 199 -20.57 0.80 -4.55
C VAL A 199 -21.46 -0.02 -3.64
N ARG A 200 -21.97 -1.15 -4.14
CA ARG A 200 -22.80 -2.06 -3.35
C ARG A 200 -21.93 -2.91 -2.43
N ARG A 201 -22.26 -2.89 -1.15
CA ARG A 201 -21.56 -3.68 -0.12
C ARG A 201 -22.55 -4.31 0.85
N PRO A 202 -22.20 -5.47 1.44
CA PRO A 202 -23.02 -6.09 2.49
C PRO A 202 -23.24 -5.12 3.65
N TRP A 203 -24.49 -5.07 4.13
CA TRP A 203 -24.91 -4.25 5.26
C TRP A 203 -26.07 -4.92 6.01
N TYR A 204 -26.55 -4.25 7.00
CA TYR A 204 -27.69 -4.69 7.81
C TYR A 204 -28.96 -3.95 7.39
N SER A 205 -30.08 -4.68 7.27
CA SER A 205 -31.40 -4.08 7.10
C SER A 205 -31.79 -3.28 8.33
N GLU A 206 -32.75 -2.38 8.17
CA GLU A 206 -33.31 -1.62 9.30
C GLU A 206 -33.89 -2.61 10.34
N ASN A 207 -33.47 -2.44 11.60
CA ASN A 207 -33.80 -3.33 12.72
C ASN A 207 -33.25 -4.78 12.60
N SER A 208 -32.28 -5.03 11.74
CA SER A 208 -31.62 -6.34 11.67
C SER A 208 -31.09 -6.77 13.04
N ARG A 209 -31.37 -8.05 13.39
CA ARG A 209 -30.76 -8.74 14.53
C ARG A 209 -29.80 -9.82 14.07
N SER A 210 -29.51 -9.86 12.77
CA SER A 210 -28.57 -10.82 12.19
C SER A 210 -27.15 -10.54 12.66
N PHE A 211 -26.38 -11.58 12.93
CA PHE A 211 -24.95 -11.46 13.20
C PHE A 211 -24.16 -11.12 11.91
N GLU A 212 -24.64 -11.59 10.77
CA GLU A 212 -24.06 -11.33 9.45
C GLU A 212 -24.91 -10.31 8.70
N PRO A 213 -24.28 -9.51 7.80
CA PRO A 213 -25.01 -8.62 6.91
C PRO A 213 -26.07 -9.36 6.08
N ASP A 214 -27.29 -8.80 6.02
CA ASP A 214 -28.47 -9.41 5.42
C ASP A 214 -29.00 -8.66 4.19
N VAL A 215 -28.40 -7.51 3.87
CA VAL A 215 -28.74 -6.71 2.66
C VAL A 215 -27.50 -6.21 1.94
N MET A 216 -27.69 -5.82 0.69
CA MET A 216 -26.70 -5.08 -0.10
C MET A 216 -27.11 -3.61 -0.17
N ALA A 217 -26.27 -2.73 0.40
CA ALA A 217 -26.53 -1.29 0.43
C ALA A 217 -25.55 -0.53 -0.47
N ASP A 218 -26.06 0.52 -1.12
CA ASP A 218 -25.25 1.46 -1.90
C ASP A 218 -24.51 2.42 -0.96
N ASN A 219 -23.22 2.49 -1.14
CA ASN A 219 -22.31 3.33 -0.36
C ASN A 219 -21.52 4.25 -1.28
N ALA A 220 -21.24 5.46 -0.84
CA ALA A 220 -20.36 6.38 -1.56
C ALA A 220 -18.95 5.80 -1.69
N ALA A 221 -18.40 5.85 -2.89
CA ALA A 221 -17.01 5.47 -3.13
C ALA A 221 -16.07 6.49 -2.49
N ALA A 222 -14.97 6.01 -1.93
CA ALA A 222 -13.96 6.88 -1.32
C ALA A 222 -12.55 6.33 -1.55
N ILE A 223 -11.58 7.23 -1.56
CA ILE A 223 -10.16 6.90 -1.57
C ILE A 223 -9.51 7.49 -0.33
N SER A 224 -8.87 6.64 0.47
CA SER A 224 -7.96 7.06 1.53
C SER A 224 -6.51 6.88 1.08
N THR A 225 -5.66 7.88 1.37
CA THR A 225 -4.23 7.80 1.09
C THR A 225 -3.49 7.41 2.34
N ARG A 226 -2.86 6.24 2.31
CA ARG A 226 -1.95 5.76 3.37
C ARG A 226 -0.53 6.23 3.11
N VAL A 227 0.21 6.50 4.16
CA VAL A 227 1.61 6.93 4.10
C VAL A 227 2.45 6.13 5.07
N ALA A 228 3.57 5.64 4.60
CA ALA A 228 4.57 4.95 5.43
C ALA A 228 5.97 5.17 4.84
N PRO A 229 7.04 4.95 5.61
CA PRO A 229 8.39 4.90 5.03
C PRO A 229 8.52 3.82 3.94
N SER A 230 7.75 2.74 4.05
CA SER A 230 7.72 1.63 3.08
C SER A 230 6.41 0.86 3.23
N PHE A 231 5.89 0.32 2.13
CA PHE A 231 4.79 -0.66 2.13
C PHE A 231 5.27 -2.08 1.83
N LEU A 232 6.57 -2.36 1.95
CA LEU A 232 7.09 -3.71 1.87
C LEU A 232 6.50 -4.58 2.99
N ARG A 233 6.05 -5.77 2.61
CA ARG A 233 5.42 -6.76 3.51
C ARG A 233 6.25 -8.02 3.63
N VAL A 234 6.15 -8.70 4.74
CA VAL A 234 6.74 -10.05 4.92
C VAL A 234 6.27 -11.00 3.81
N GLY A 235 4.99 -10.91 3.42
CA GLY A 235 4.42 -11.71 2.34
C GLY A 235 5.08 -11.52 0.97
N GLN A 236 5.72 -10.39 0.72
CA GLN A 236 6.51 -10.21 -0.52
C GLN A 236 7.76 -11.08 -0.48
N ILE A 237 8.53 -11.04 0.61
CA ILE A 237 9.70 -11.91 0.79
C ILE A 237 9.28 -13.39 0.69
N GLU A 238 8.16 -13.74 1.32
CA GLU A 238 7.62 -15.10 1.26
C GLU A 238 7.25 -15.53 -0.16
N LEU A 239 6.61 -14.65 -0.95
CA LEU A 239 6.26 -14.92 -2.34
C LEU A 239 7.50 -15.24 -3.17
N PHE A 240 8.53 -14.41 -3.09
CA PHE A 240 9.78 -14.62 -3.84
C PHE A 240 10.53 -15.87 -3.36
N ALA A 241 10.53 -16.14 -2.06
CA ALA A 241 11.10 -17.37 -1.52
C ALA A 241 10.35 -18.63 -2.01
N ARG A 242 9.02 -18.58 -2.16
CA ARG A 242 8.21 -19.67 -2.75
C ARG A 242 8.57 -19.86 -4.22
N ARG A 243 8.71 -18.80 -5.01
CA ARG A 243 9.12 -18.87 -6.41
C ARG A 243 10.47 -19.54 -6.56
N VAL A 244 11.43 -19.26 -5.68
CA VAL A 244 12.74 -19.91 -5.64
C VAL A 244 12.61 -21.41 -5.34
N ARG A 245 11.90 -21.78 -4.27
CA ARG A 245 11.70 -23.19 -3.89
C ARG A 245 10.98 -24.00 -4.98
N ALA A 246 10.02 -23.37 -5.63
CA ALA A 246 9.27 -23.97 -6.74
C ALA A 246 10.03 -23.97 -8.07
N LYS A 247 11.22 -23.32 -8.15
CA LYS A 247 11.94 -23.10 -9.39
C LYS A 247 11.04 -22.50 -10.48
N ALA A 248 10.22 -21.52 -10.11
CA ALA A 248 9.13 -20.99 -10.93
C ALA A 248 9.62 -20.40 -12.26
N HIS A 249 10.80 -19.76 -12.26
CA HIS A 249 11.45 -19.20 -13.44
C HIS A 249 12.97 -18.99 -13.18
N PRO A 250 13.78 -18.80 -14.24
CA PRO A 250 15.25 -18.72 -14.09
C PRO A 250 15.74 -17.58 -13.18
N GLN A 251 15.04 -16.44 -13.14
CA GLN A 251 15.44 -15.25 -12.38
C GLN A 251 14.90 -15.24 -10.93
N ALA A 252 14.20 -16.29 -10.47
CA ALA A 252 13.55 -16.29 -9.16
C ALA A 252 14.49 -15.98 -7.99
N MET A 253 15.72 -16.52 -8.00
CA MET A 253 16.71 -16.25 -6.96
C MET A 253 17.20 -14.80 -7.02
N GLU A 254 17.42 -14.27 -8.20
CA GLU A 254 17.83 -12.87 -8.37
C GLU A 254 16.74 -11.92 -7.88
N GLU A 255 15.47 -12.18 -8.19
CA GLU A 255 14.35 -11.39 -7.67
C GLU A 255 14.27 -11.42 -6.14
N LEU A 256 14.45 -12.59 -5.52
CA LEU A 256 14.50 -12.70 -4.06
C LEU A 256 15.66 -11.89 -3.48
N THR A 257 16.83 -11.95 -4.09
CA THR A 257 18.00 -11.19 -3.65
C THR A 257 17.74 -9.69 -3.73
N LEU A 258 17.25 -9.19 -4.87
CA LEU A 258 16.96 -7.78 -5.09
C LEU A 258 15.96 -7.21 -4.06
N ILE A 259 14.87 -7.94 -3.76
CA ILE A 259 13.89 -7.43 -2.80
C ILE A 259 14.42 -7.42 -1.37
N VAL A 260 15.28 -8.38 -1.01
CA VAL A 260 15.91 -8.41 0.32
C VAL A 260 16.94 -7.30 0.44
N GLU A 261 17.78 -7.08 -0.58
CA GLU A 261 18.73 -5.97 -0.62
C GLU A 261 18.01 -4.62 -0.52
N HIS A 262 16.93 -4.43 -1.29
CA HIS A 262 16.11 -3.23 -1.23
C HIS A 262 15.47 -3.03 0.14
N LEU A 263 14.98 -4.10 0.79
CA LEU A 263 14.43 -4.04 2.14
C LEU A 263 15.48 -3.59 3.16
N ILE A 264 16.69 -4.14 3.09
CA ILE A 264 17.81 -3.76 3.97
C ILE A 264 18.16 -2.28 3.74
N ASP A 265 18.40 -1.90 2.49
CA ASP A 265 18.74 -0.51 2.14
C ASP A 265 17.66 0.48 2.55
N ARG A 266 16.39 0.12 2.38
CA ARG A 266 15.24 1.00 2.65
C ARG A 266 14.93 1.19 4.12
N ASN A 267 15.00 0.10 4.91
CA ASN A 267 14.44 0.06 6.26
C ASN A 267 15.46 -0.23 7.36
N TYR A 268 16.67 -0.68 7.02
CA TYR A 268 17.67 -1.16 7.98
C TYR A 268 19.09 -0.69 7.67
N ARG A 269 19.28 0.23 6.72
CA ARG A 269 20.59 0.75 6.30
C ARG A 269 21.46 1.23 7.46
N ASP A 270 20.86 1.87 8.46
CA ASP A 270 21.57 2.44 9.59
C ASP A 270 21.85 1.43 10.70
N GLU A 271 21.32 0.19 10.58
CA GLU A 271 21.40 -0.84 11.61
C GLU A 271 22.17 -2.08 11.14
N ILE A 272 22.26 -2.33 9.84
CA ILE A 272 22.98 -3.46 9.26
C ILE A 272 24.24 -2.95 8.58
N ASP A 273 25.40 -3.45 9.00
CA ASP A 273 26.68 -3.10 8.39
C ASP A 273 26.74 -3.61 6.94
N PRO A 274 26.84 -2.71 5.94
CA PRO A 274 26.91 -3.11 4.53
C PRO A 274 28.20 -3.87 4.15
N ALA A 275 29.22 -3.84 5.01
CA ALA A 275 30.46 -4.60 4.79
C ALA A 275 30.33 -6.10 5.13
N LEU A 276 29.28 -6.52 5.81
CA LEU A 276 29.01 -7.92 6.10
C LEU A 276 28.72 -8.72 4.82
N PRO A 277 29.09 -9.99 4.75
CA PRO A 277 28.59 -10.90 3.72
C PRO A 277 27.06 -10.90 3.68
N PHE A 278 26.47 -10.99 2.48
CA PHE A 278 25.01 -10.90 2.32
C PHE A 278 24.23 -11.87 3.22
N ALA A 279 24.71 -13.11 3.37
CA ALA A 279 24.10 -14.09 4.25
C ALA A 279 24.04 -13.62 5.73
N GLU A 280 25.06 -12.92 6.20
CA GLU A 280 25.10 -12.36 7.55
C GLU A 280 24.17 -11.15 7.67
N GLN A 281 24.07 -10.29 6.64
CA GLN A 281 23.11 -9.22 6.58
C GLN A 281 21.66 -9.74 6.69
N VAL A 282 21.35 -10.88 6.06
CA VAL A 282 20.02 -11.54 6.15
C VAL A 282 19.75 -12.04 7.57
N VAL A 283 20.74 -12.58 8.26
CA VAL A 283 20.59 -13.01 9.66
C VAL A 283 20.32 -11.80 10.56
N GLU A 284 21.08 -10.71 10.38
CA GLU A 284 20.84 -9.46 11.13
C GLU A 284 19.47 -8.86 10.83
N LEU A 285 19.03 -8.87 9.58
CA LEU A 285 17.67 -8.46 9.18
C LEU A 285 16.61 -9.24 9.97
N ALA A 286 16.73 -10.57 10.02
CA ALA A 286 15.79 -11.41 10.76
C ALA A 286 15.77 -11.09 12.27
N ARG A 287 16.95 -10.84 12.85
CA ARG A 287 17.10 -10.47 14.27
C ARG A 287 16.42 -9.12 14.57
N LEU A 288 16.70 -8.11 13.75
CA LEU A 288 16.12 -6.76 13.90
C LEU A 288 14.61 -6.76 13.65
N PHE A 289 14.16 -7.47 12.62
CA PHE A 289 12.72 -7.62 12.34
C PHE A 289 11.98 -8.25 13.52
N ARG A 290 12.51 -9.33 14.08
CA ARG A 290 11.94 -9.96 15.29
C ARG A 290 11.83 -8.95 16.44
N GLY A 291 12.88 -8.16 16.68
CA GLY A 291 12.87 -7.13 17.74
C GLY A 291 11.78 -6.09 17.52
N ARG A 292 11.66 -5.55 16.28
CA ARG A 292 10.63 -4.56 15.92
C ARG A 292 9.22 -5.14 16.04
N LEU A 293 9.00 -6.38 15.58
CA LEU A 293 7.70 -7.05 15.67
C LEU A 293 7.31 -7.30 17.15
N THR A 294 8.24 -7.75 17.98
CA THR A 294 8.00 -7.94 19.42
C THR A 294 7.60 -6.63 20.08
N ALA A 295 8.31 -5.54 19.79
CA ALA A 295 7.98 -4.21 20.31
C ALA A 295 6.57 -3.75 19.84
N LEU A 296 6.23 -3.97 18.57
CA LEU A 296 4.92 -3.63 18.04
C LEU A 296 3.79 -4.40 18.75
N VAL A 297 3.96 -5.71 18.97
CA VAL A 297 2.98 -6.52 19.71
C VAL A 297 2.83 -6.03 21.14
N ALA A 298 3.93 -5.68 21.81
CA ALA A 298 3.90 -5.11 23.16
C ALA A 298 3.12 -3.77 23.18
N HIS A 299 3.29 -2.93 22.16
CA HIS A 299 2.50 -1.70 22.01
C HIS A 299 1.02 -1.97 21.81
N TRP A 300 0.63 -2.97 21.00
CA TRP A 300 -0.76 -3.38 20.86
C TRP A 300 -1.37 -3.81 22.18
N MET A 301 -0.65 -4.65 22.95
CA MET A 301 -1.10 -5.07 24.27
C MET A 301 -1.25 -3.89 25.23
N ARG A 302 -0.30 -2.95 25.21
CA ARG A 302 -0.32 -1.75 26.08
C ARG A 302 -1.59 -0.91 25.86
N VAL A 303 -2.08 -0.81 24.63
CA VAL A 303 -3.28 0.00 24.28
C VAL A 303 -4.56 -0.82 24.19
N GLY A 304 -4.53 -2.12 24.52
CA GLY A 304 -5.69 -3.01 24.47
C GLY A 304 -6.15 -3.34 23.06
N TYR A 305 -5.28 -3.23 22.06
CA TYR A 305 -5.61 -3.56 20.68
C TYR A 305 -5.45 -5.05 20.42
N CYS A 306 -6.57 -5.70 20.04
CA CYS A 306 -6.58 -7.10 19.63
C CYS A 306 -6.49 -7.18 18.10
N GLN A 307 -5.32 -7.62 17.59
CA GLN A 307 -5.15 -7.82 16.16
C GLN A 307 -5.74 -9.15 15.72
N GLY A 308 -6.92 -9.10 15.10
CA GLY A 308 -7.65 -10.30 14.63
C GLY A 308 -7.38 -10.71 13.19
N ASN A 309 -6.57 -9.93 12.45
CA ASN A 309 -6.27 -10.18 11.03
C ASN A 309 -4.78 -9.97 10.74
N PHE A 310 -3.94 -10.60 11.55
CA PHE A 310 -2.49 -10.55 11.38
C PHE A 310 -2.04 -11.64 10.41
N ASN A 311 -1.55 -11.24 9.26
CA ASN A 311 -1.04 -12.12 8.22
C ASN A 311 0.23 -11.54 7.58
N SER A 312 0.83 -12.28 6.68
CA SER A 312 2.02 -11.87 5.91
C SER A 312 1.75 -10.78 4.88
#